data_e3bf116ed1f72f8be9847e5d209e306d
#
_entry.id   e3bf116ed1f72f8be9847e5d209e306d
#
_cell.length_a   1.000
_cell.length_b   1.000
_cell.length_c   1.000
_cell.angle_alpha   90.00
_cell.angle_beta   90.00
_cell.angle_gamma   90.00
#
_symmetry.space_group_name_H-M   'P 1'
#
loop_
_entity.id
_entity.type
_entity.pdbx_description
1 polymer ?
#
loop_
_entity_poly.entity_id
_entity_poly.type
_entity_poly.pdbx_seq_one_letter_code
_entity_poly.pdbx_strand_id
1 'polypeptide(L)'
;MPLVFHRFIALLLFGLLGTLVGSDLLAEESKPGSASLSDGPYVRWQGQQATVLSARDGSRHEYRLTEPFELDLPGLTPIRLDPASPVAAVSDISAPDRIAAVSDIHGNFRGLVALLQAHHIIDAQKDWSFARNHLVIIGDIFDRGSQVTEVFWLLRQLEAQALSAGGRVHVLLGNHEIGALRGDERYLHPNYVFLQKGVLGTDQKALYGPATEMGRWLRSRPVLLRIGSFLFAHGGPSPAMLPEEREIAAFNDAFRKVIDLEGSQ
;
A
#
# COMPACT_ATOMS: atom_id res chain seq x y z
N MET A 1 -37.41 -9.53 -10.04
CA MET A 1 -35.97 -9.18 -10.08
C MET A 1 -35.27 -10.10 -9.12
N PRO A 2 -34.34 -10.97 -9.55
CA PRO A 2 -33.60 -11.80 -8.61
C PRO A 2 -32.61 -10.95 -7.82
N LEU A 3 -32.63 -11.08 -6.50
CA LEU A 3 -31.61 -10.52 -5.61
C LEU A 3 -30.27 -11.18 -5.97
N VAL A 4 -29.37 -10.40 -6.55
CA VAL A 4 -27.99 -10.82 -6.76
C VAL A 4 -27.29 -10.73 -5.38
N PHE A 5 -27.09 -11.87 -4.73
CA PHE A 5 -26.31 -11.94 -3.50
C PHE A 5 -24.83 -11.76 -3.86
N HIS A 6 -24.30 -10.56 -3.63
CA HIS A 6 -22.88 -10.30 -3.68
C HIS A 6 -22.22 -10.99 -2.48
N ARG A 7 -21.27 -11.89 -2.74
CA ARG A 7 -20.51 -12.54 -1.68
C ARG A 7 -19.41 -11.58 -1.21
N PHE A 8 -19.62 -11.00 -0.03
CA PHE A 8 -18.64 -10.18 0.66
C PHE A 8 -17.78 -11.04 1.57
N ILE A 9 -16.46 -10.96 1.44
CA ILE A 9 -15.51 -11.57 2.34
C ILE A 9 -14.75 -10.42 3.00
N ALA A 10 -15.13 -10.08 4.24
CA ALA A 10 -14.37 -9.13 5.06
C ALA A 10 -13.26 -9.91 5.78
N LEU A 11 -12.02 -9.57 5.50
CA LEU A 11 -10.85 -10.14 6.14
C LEU A 11 -10.28 -9.09 7.10
N LEU A 12 -10.67 -9.19 8.37
CA LEU A 12 -10.18 -8.31 9.42
C LEU A 12 -8.91 -8.93 10.02
N LEU A 13 -7.76 -8.32 9.78
CA LEU A 13 -6.54 -8.59 10.53
C LEU A 13 -6.61 -7.80 11.85
N PHE A 14 -7.30 -8.36 12.85
CA PHE A 14 -7.18 -7.86 14.22
C PHE A 14 -5.85 -8.35 14.81
N GLY A 15 -4.98 -7.43 15.15
CA GLY A 15 -3.81 -7.67 15.97
C GLY A 15 -4.18 -7.96 17.44
N LEU A 16 -4.98 -9.00 17.70
CA LEU A 16 -5.18 -9.54 19.04
C LEU A 16 -4.69 -10.98 19.03
N LEU A 17 -3.46 -11.20 19.49
CA LEU A 17 -2.99 -12.51 19.90
C LEU A 17 -3.73 -12.92 21.17
N GLY A 18 -4.77 -13.71 21.01
CA GLY A 18 -5.30 -14.58 22.05
C GLY A 18 -4.77 -15.99 21.81
N THR A 19 -3.73 -16.35 22.55
CA THR A 19 -3.26 -17.71 22.91
C THR A 19 -3.94 -18.90 22.25
N LEU A 20 -3.17 -19.64 21.45
CA LEU A 20 -3.09 -21.10 21.30
C LEU A 20 -2.81 -21.51 19.85
N VAL A 21 -1.59 -21.31 19.37
CA VAL A 21 -0.87 -22.22 18.48
C VAL A 21 0.62 -22.03 18.72
N GLY A 22 1.31 -23.13 18.93
CA GLY A 22 2.71 -23.40 19.17
C GLY A 22 3.73 -22.24 19.23
N SER A 23 4.55 -22.33 20.25
CA SER A 23 5.65 -21.47 20.64
C SER A 23 6.79 -21.25 19.62
N ASP A 24 6.59 -21.58 18.34
CA ASP A 24 7.66 -21.53 17.32
C ASP A 24 7.49 -20.38 16.30
N LEU A 25 6.45 -19.54 16.43
CA LEU A 25 6.25 -18.37 15.55
C LEU A 25 6.68 -17.03 16.18
N LEU A 26 7.11 -17.04 17.42
CA LEU A 26 7.87 -15.95 18.03
C LEU A 26 9.36 -16.21 17.79
N ALA A 27 9.75 -16.27 16.51
CA ALA A 27 11.16 -16.28 16.17
C ALA A 27 11.75 -14.96 16.66
N GLU A 28 12.54 -15.08 17.73
CA GLU A 28 13.66 -14.24 18.11
C GLU A 28 13.77 -12.94 17.29
N GLU A 29 13.31 -11.83 17.88
CA GLU A 29 13.85 -10.51 17.51
C GLU A 29 15.35 -10.50 17.90
N SER A 30 16.14 -11.18 17.10
CA SER A 30 17.59 -11.00 17.13
C SER A 30 17.83 -9.52 16.84
N LYS A 31 18.52 -8.83 17.75
CA LYS A 31 19.04 -7.48 17.48
C LYS A 31 19.74 -7.55 16.14
N PRO A 32 19.27 -6.88 15.09
CA PRO A 32 19.88 -7.01 13.77
C PRO A 32 21.30 -6.45 13.86
N GLY A 33 22.27 -7.29 13.57
CA GLY A 33 23.58 -6.77 13.20
C GLY A 33 23.37 -5.87 11.98
N SER A 34 23.90 -4.66 12.00
CA SER A 34 23.71 -3.65 10.95
C SER A 34 24.01 -4.15 9.52
N ALA A 35 24.70 -5.27 9.38
CA ALA A 35 25.15 -5.84 8.11
C ALA A 35 24.08 -6.59 7.29
N SER A 36 22.89 -6.87 7.84
CA SER A 36 21.85 -7.68 7.15
C SER A 36 20.57 -6.92 6.82
N LEU A 37 20.52 -5.62 7.15
CA LEU A 37 19.32 -4.82 6.92
C LEU A 37 19.27 -4.30 5.48
N SER A 38 18.15 -4.56 4.81
CA SER A 38 17.87 -4.08 3.46
C SER A 38 16.51 -3.40 3.42
N ASP A 39 16.36 -2.40 2.55
CA ASP A 39 15.10 -1.67 2.35
C ASP A 39 15.09 -0.98 0.99
N GLY A 40 13.91 -0.71 0.48
CA GLY A 40 13.66 -0.15 -0.83
C GLY A 40 13.30 -1.24 -1.86
N PRO A 41 13.34 -0.93 -3.14
CA PRO A 41 13.84 0.33 -3.71
C PRO A 41 12.84 1.49 -3.59
N TYR A 42 13.39 2.68 -3.51
CA TYR A 42 12.66 3.95 -3.64
C TYR A 42 12.97 4.57 -5.00
N VAL A 43 11.95 4.86 -5.78
CA VAL A 43 12.11 5.44 -7.12
C VAL A 43 11.75 6.91 -7.08
N ARG A 44 12.66 7.76 -7.54
CA ARG A 44 12.46 9.21 -7.64
C ARG A 44 12.49 9.65 -9.10
N TRP A 45 11.49 10.40 -9.50
CA TRP A 45 11.33 10.93 -10.84
C TRP A 45 11.85 12.37 -10.96
N GLN A 46 12.52 12.64 -12.09
CA GLN A 46 12.90 13.98 -12.55
C GLN A 46 12.54 14.09 -14.05
N GLY A 47 11.31 14.53 -14.33
CA GLY A 47 10.76 14.43 -15.68
C GLY A 47 10.67 12.98 -16.14
N GLN A 48 11.33 12.65 -17.25
CA GLN A 48 11.41 11.30 -17.81
C GLN A 48 12.58 10.45 -17.29
N GLN A 49 13.26 10.89 -16.23
CA GLN A 49 14.36 10.17 -15.63
C GLN A 49 13.96 9.63 -14.28
N ALA A 50 14.34 8.39 -13.98
CA ALA A 50 14.12 7.75 -12.70
C ALA A 50 15.47 7.42 -12.04
N THR A 51 15.59 7.75 -10.76
CA THR A 51 16.69 7.31 -9.90
C THR A 51 16.12 6.34 -8.87
N VAL A 52 16.77 5.20 -8.74
CA VAL A 52 16.43 4.15 -7.76
C VAL A 52 17.41 4.22 -6.62
N LEU A 53 16.91 4.31 -5.41
CA LEU A 53 17.67 4.34 -4.15
C LEU A 53 17.26 3.13 -3.31
N SER A 54 18.21 2.39 -2.79
CA SER A 54 17.97 1.25 -1.87
C SER A 54 19.10 1.09 -0.87
N ALA A 55 18.79 0.50 0.27
CA ALA A 55 19.75 -0.06 1.18
C ALA A 55 19.83 -1.57 0.95
N ARG A 56 21.04 -2.13 0.81
CA ARG A 56 21.28 -3.56 0.70
C ARG A 56 22.43 -3.92 1.61
N ASP A 57 22.19 -4.85 2.51
CA ASP A 57 23.20 -5.30 3.49
C ASP A 57 23.88 -4.14 4.21
N GLY A 58 23.09 -3.17 4.66
CA GLY A 58 23.56 -1.98 5.35
C GLY A 58 24.32 -0.96 4.49
N SER A 59 24.33 -1.10 3.17
CA SER A 59 24.99 -0.19 2.23
C SER A 59 24.00 0.52 1.31
N ARG A 60 24.27 1.80 1.03
CA ARG A 60 23.47 2.59 0.06
C ARG A 60 23.81 2.20 -1.36
N HIS A 61 22.78 1.94 -2.14
CA HIS A 61 22.86 1.70 -3.59
C HIS A 61 21.97 2.70 -4.31
N GLU A 62 22.53 3.29 -5.37
CA GLU A 62 21.80 4.26 -6.20
C GLU A 62 22.15 4.03 -7.66
N TYR A 63 21.12 3.98 -8.53
CA TYR A 63 21.33 3.85 -9.97
C TYR A 63 20.19 4.53 -10.74
N ARG A 64 20.43 4.81 -12.02
CA ARG A 64 19.40 5.31 -12.93
C ARG A 64 18.67 4.15 -13.54
N LEU A 65 17.34 4.23 -13.54
CA LEU A 65 16.47 3.33 -14.28
C LEU A 65 16.22 3.95 -15.67
N THR A 66 16.42 3.14 -16.71
CA THR A 66 16.23 3.56 -18.11
C THR A 66 15.01 2.89 -18.71
N GLU A 67 14.46 3.46 -19.77
CA GLU A 67 13.37 2.79 -20.48
C GLU A 67 13.75 1.36 -20.91
N PRO A 68 12.83 0.41 -20.75
CA PRO A 68 11.38 0.55 -20.51
C PRO A 68 10.95 0.78 -19.06
N PHE A 69 11.77 1.30 -18.15
CA PHE A 69 11.47 1.54 -16.72
C PHE A 69 10.86 0.31 -16.02
N GLU A 70 11.51 -0.81 -16.14
CA GLU A 70 11.16 -2.04 -15.44
C GLU A 70 11.98 -2.20 -14.16
N LEU A 71 11.32 -2.56 -13.08
CA LEU A 71 11.92 -2.76 -11.78
C LEU A 71 11.83 -4.24 -11.40
N ASP A 72 12.97 -4.91 -11.33
CA ASP A 72 13.08 -6.28 -10.84
C ASP A 72 13.18 -6.30 -9.32
N LEU A 73 12.27 -7.03 -8.69
CA LEU A 73 12.22 -7.18 -7.25
C LEU A 73 12.25 -8.66 -6.86
N PRO A 74 13.03 -9.04 -5.84
CA PRO A 74 13.13 -10.43 -5.41
C PRO A 74 11.76 -11.05 -5.11
N GLY A 75 11.41 -12.09 -5.86
CA GLY A 75 10.18 -12.85 -5.65
C GLY A 75 8.89 -12.13 -6.04
N LEU A 76 8.96 -11.10 -6.86
CA LEU A 76 7.84 -10.46 -7.56
C LEU A 76 8.06 -10.52 -9.07
N THR A 77 6.98 -10.44 -9.83
CA THR A 77 7.04 -10.23 -11.28
C THR A 77 7.56 -8.82 -11.57
N PRO A 78 8.40 -8.60 -12.61
CA PRO A 78 8.93 -7.28 -12.94
C PRO A 78 7.81 -6.23 -13.05
N ILE A 79 8.02 -5.08 -12.44
CA ILE A 79 7.03 -4.00 -12.36
C ILE A 79 7.41 -2.91 -13.35
N ARG A 80 6.54 -2.67 -14.33
CA ARG A 80 6.69 -1.54 -15.24
C ARG A 80 6.21 -0.25 -14.58
N LEU A 81 7.06 0.77 -14.60
CA LEU A 81 6.79 2.10 -14.08
C LEU A 81 6.50 3.08 -15.20
N ASP A 82 5.70 4.09 -14.92
CA ASP A 82 5.34 5.16 -15.85
C ASP A 82 5.84 6.51 -15.30
N PRO A 83 6.63 7.29 -16.06
CA PRO A 83 7.03 8.63 -15.67
C PRO A 83 5.84 9.59 -15.51
N ALA A 84 4.72 9.32 -16.18
CA ALA A 84 3.50 10.10 -15.95
C ALA A 84 3.00 9.96 -14.52
N SER A 85 2.47 11.03 -13.95
CA SER A 85 1.87 10.97 -12.62
C SER A 85 0.66 10.04 -12.61
N PRO A 86 0.50 9.21 -11.58
CA PRO A 86 -0.67 8.36 -11.47
C PRO A 86 -1.96 9.17 -11.52
N VAL A 87 -2.91 8.70 -12.29
CA VAL A 87 -4.26 9.28 -12.31
C VAL A 87 -4.94 9.00 -10.98
N ALA A 88 -5.75 9.93 -10.49
CA ALA A 88 -6.55 9.72 -9.30
C ALA A 88 -7.39 8.44 -9.42
N ALA A 89 -7.35 7.60 -8.40
CA ALA A 89 -8.06 6.34 -8.40
C ALA A 89 -9.57 6.57 -8.47
N VAL A 90 -10.26 5.77 -9.29
CA VAL A 90 -11.72 5.80 -9.37
C VAL A 90 -12.30 5.36 -8.03
N SER A 91 -13.25 6.12 -7.51
CA SER A 91 -13.80 5.94 -6.16
C SER A 91 -15.31 5.63 -6.12
N ASP A 92 -15.93 5.46 -7.28
CA ASP A 92 -17.35 5.07 -7.40
C ASP A 92 -17.49 4.14 -8.60
N ILE A 93 -17.78 2.86 -8.34
CA ILE A 93 -17.76 1.80 -9.34
C ILE A 93 -18.88 0.79 -9.11
N SER A 94 -19.27 0.11 -10.18
CA SER A 94 -20.21 -1.02 -10.09
C SER A 94 -19.58 -2.20 -9.34
N ALA A 95 -20.43 -2.96 -8.63
CA ALA A 95 -19.96 -4.13 -7.89
C ALA A 95 -19.58 -5.28 -8.84
N PRO A 96 -18.43 -5.93 -8.60
CA PRO A 96 -18.08 -7.21 -9.18
C PRO A 96 -18.85 -8.37 -8.49
N ASP A 97 -18.63 -9.59 -8.94
CA ASP A 97 -19.24 -10.77 -8.31
C ASP A 97 -18.73 -10.99 -6.88
N ARG A 98 -17.48 -10.68 -6.61
CA ARG A 98 -16.84 -10.86 -5.30
C ARG A 98 -15.96 -9.66 -4.95
N ILE A 99 -15.99 -9.29 -3.67
CA ILE A 99 -15.10 -8.29 -3.08
C ILE A 99 -14.41 -8.94 -1.88
N ALA A 100 -13.08 -8.84 -1.82
CA ALA A 100 -12.30 -9.13 -0.64
C ALA A 100 -11.79 -7.80 -0.07
N ALA A 101 -11.81 -7.66 1.26
CA ALA A 101 -11.34 -6.44 1.92
C ALA A 101 -10.42 -6.80 3.09
N VAL A 102 -9.33 -6.05 3.24
CA VAL A 102 -8.35 -6.18 4.33
C VAL A 102 -7.87 -4.80 4.76
N SER A 103 -7.59 -4.63 6.05
CA SER A 103 -7.13 -3.38 6.66
C SER A 103 -5.96 -3.63 7.60
N ASP A 104 -5.27 -2.55 8.01
CA ASP A 104 -4.28 -2.54 9.09
C ASP A 104 -3.14 -3.56 8.91
N ILE A 105 -2.56 -3.55 7.73
CA ILE A 105 -1.47 -4.49 7.34
C ILE A 105 -0.18 -4.14 8.10
N HIS A 106 0.10 -2.85 8.27
CA HIS A 106 1.23 -2.34 9.04
C HIS A 106 2.56 -3.06 8.74
N GLY A 107 2.94 -3.12 7.47
CA GLY A 107 4.20 -3.73 7.06
C GLY A 107 4.32 -5.24 7.35
N ASN A 108 3.21 -5.93 7.60
CA ASN A 108 3.19 -7.39 7.76
C ASN A 108 3.05 -8.08 6.40
N PHE A 109 4.11 -8.02 5.59
CA PHE A 109 4.13 -8.62 4.25
C PHE A 109 3.83 -10.12 4.26
N ARG A 110 4.47 -10.87 5.19
CA ARG A 110 4.27 -12.33 5.27
C ARG A 110 2.84 -12.69 5.61
N GLY A 111 2.24 -11.98 6.57
CA GLY A 111 0.84 -12.18 6.95
C GLY A 111 -0.11 -11.85 5.81
N LEU A 112 0.13 -10.74 5.09
CA LEU A 112 -0.67 -10.37 3.92
C LEU A 112 -0.58 -11.45 2.83
N VAL A 113 0.63 -11.90 2.46
CA VAL A 113 0.81 -12.94 1.43
C VAL A 113 0.08 -14.21 1.84
N ALA A 114 0.26 -14.69 3.07
CA ALA A 114 -0.40 -15.90 3.56
C ALA A 114 -1.94 -15.78 3.51
N LEU A 115 -2.47 -14.63 3.90
CA LEU A 115 -3.91 -14.34 3.85
C LEU A 115 -4.44 -14.36 2.42
N LEU A 116 -3.78 -13.64 1.51
CA LEU A 116 -4.22 -13.55 0.12
C LEU A 116 -4.13 -14.91 -0.61
N GLN A 117 -3.10 -15.72 -0.31
CA GLN A 117 -2.96 -17.08 -0.83
C GLN A 117 -4.04 -18.02 -0.29
N ALA A 118 -4.31 -18.00 1.01
CA ALA A 118 -5.34 -18.83 1.64
C ALA A 118 -6.74 -18.56 1.06
N HIS A 119 -7.00 -17.36 0.57
CA HIS A 119 -8.26 -16.97 -0.06
C HIS A 119 -8.22 -16.99 -1.60
N HIS A 120 -7.16 -17.53 -2.20
CA HIS A 120 -6.98 -17.63 -3.66
C HIS A 120 -7.11 -16.27 -4.37
N ILE A 121 -6.65 -15.20 -3.71
CA ILE A 121 -6.57 -13.85 -4.30
C ILE A 121 -5.28 -13.72 -5.09
N ILE A 122 -4.21 -14.32 -4.59
CA ILE A 122 -2.94 -14.50 -5.29
C ILE A 122 -2.55 -15.99 -5.31
N ASP A 123 -1.72 -16.37 -6.26
CA ASP A 123 -1.18 -17.72 -6.38
C ASP A 123 0.12 -17.92 -5.55
N ALA A 124 0.76 -19.08 -5.72
CA ALA A 124 2.01 -19.41 -5.02
C ALA A 124 3.19 -18.50 -5.43
N GLN A 125 3.14 -17.92 -6.62
CA GLN A 125 4.13 -16.97 -7.16
C GLN A 125 3.84 -15.53 -6.73
N LYS A 126 2.76 -15.30 -5.99
CA LYS A 126 2.21 -13.99 -5.57
C LYS A 126 1.62 -13.20 -6.74
N ASP A 127 1.24 -13.86 -7.83
CA ASP A 127 0.55 -13.25 -8.95
C ASP A 127 -0.98 -13.26 -8.73
N TRP A 128 -1.66 -12.32 -9.38
CA TRP A 128 -3.12 -12.18 -9.25
C TRP A 128 -3.87 -13.42 -9.77
N SER A 129 -4.72 -14.00 -8.94
CA SER A 129 -5.56 -15.16 -9.26
C SER A 129 -7.04 -14.96 -8.98
N PHE A 130 -7.46 -13.73 -8.65
CA PHE A 130 -8.84 -13.43 -8.26
C PHE A 130 -9.75 -13.04 -9.44
N ALA A 131 -9.30 -13.28 -10.67
CA ALA A 131 -10.02 -13.01 -11.91
C ALA A 131 -10.54 -11.55 -12.00
N ARG A 132 -11.84 -11.36 -12.30
CA ARG A 132 -12.48 -10.03 -12.43
C ARG A 132 -12.96 -9.43 -11.11
N ASN A 133 -12.64 -10.07 -10.00
CA ASN A 133 -13.08 -9.62 -8.69
C ASN A 133 -12.21 -8.46 -8.16
N HIS A 134 -12.63 -7.90 -7.04
CA HIS A 134 -11.95 -6.74 -6.46
C HIS A 134 -11.34 -7.06 -5.09
N LEU A 135 -10.13 -6.59 -4.88
CA LEU A 135 -9.47 -6.53 -3.58
C LEU A 135 -9.45 -5.08 -3.10
N VAL A 136 -9.88 -4.85 -1.86
CA VAL A 136 -9.87 -3.53 -1.20
C VAL A 136 -8.91 -3.58 -0.02
N ILE A 137 -7.89 -2.74 -0.06
CA ILE A 137 -7.02 -2.44 1.08
C ILE A 137 -7.56 -1.16 1.73
N ILE A 138 -8.06 -1.28 2.96
CA ILE A 138 -8.76 -0.19 3.65
C ILE A 138 -7.78 0.66 4.49
N GLY A 139 -6.60 0.98 3.94
CA GLY A 139 -5.59 1.79 4.61
C GLY A 139 -4.73 1.04 5.63
N ASP A 140 -3.86 1.81 6.27
CA ASP A 140 -2.88 1.39 7.29
C ASP A 140 -1.97 0.24 6.81
N ILE A 141 -1.35 0.46 5.66
CA ILE A 141 -0.26 -0.37 5.13
C ILE A 141 1.04 -0.03 5.87
N PHE A 142 1.18 1.27 6.24
CA PHE A 142 2.40 1.89 6.75
C PHE A 142 2.58 1.72 8.26
N ASP A 143 3.81 1.95 8.69
CA ASP A 143 4.26 1.94 10.08
C ASP A 143 4.25 0.57 10.77
N ARG A 144 4.80 0.54 11.98
CA ARG A 144 4.88 -0.57 12.96
C ARG A 144 5.72 -1.75 12.48
N GLY A 145 5.40 -2.36 11.36
CA GLY A 145 6.15 -3.50 10.80
C GLY A 145 7.35 -3.08 9.97
N SER A 146 8.21 -4.03 9.67
CA SER A 146 9.50 -3.81 9.00
C SER A 146 9.47 -4.07 7.49
N GLN A 147 8.32 -4.40 6.90
CA GLN A 147 8.21 -4.80 5.48
C GLN A 147 7.15 -3.96 4.72
N VAL A 148 7.12 -2.65 5.00
CA VAL A 148 6.18 -1.72 4.35
C VAL A 148 6.48 -1.60 2.86
N THR A 149 7.76 -1.54 2.50
CA THR A 149 8.19 -1.38 1.11
C THR A 149 7.84 -2.61 0.27
N GLU A 150 7.96 -3.80 0.84
CA GLU A 150 7.56 -5.06 0.19
C GLU A 150 6.04 -5.12 -0.02
N VAL A 151 5.25 -4.68 0.96
CA VAL A 151 3.78 -4.58 0.81
C VAL A 151 3.43 -3.61 -0.32
N PHE A 152 4.06 -2.44 -0.35
CA PHE A 152 3.83 -1.45 -1.41
C PHE A 152 4.07 -2.05 -2.80
N TRP A 153 5.21 -2.69 -3.01
CA TRP A 153 5.55 -3.22 -4.33
C TRP A 153 4.68 -4.40 -4.74
N LEU A 154 4.29 -5.26 -3.78
CA LEU A 154 3.30 -6.30 -4.06
C LEU A 154 1.97 -5.69 -4.53
N LEU A 155 1.48 -4.66 -3.86
CA LEU A 155 0.23 -4.01 -4.26
C LEU A 155 0.35 -3.35 -5.64
N ARG A 156 1.50 -2.74 -5.96
CA ARG A 156 1.76 -2.18 -7.29
C ARG A 156 1.74 -3.24 -8.39
N GLN A 157 2.33 -4.41 -8.13
CA GLN A 157 2.26 -5.56 -9.05
C GLN A 157 0.80 -6.00 -9.24
N LEU A 158 0.09 -6.22 -8.12
CA LEU A 158 -1.28 -6.72 -8.16
C LEU A 158 -2.27 -5.75 -8.81
N GLU A 159 -2.07 -4.42 -8.68
CA GLU A 159 -2.88 -3.42 -9.39
C GLU A 159 -2.81 -3.61 -10.91
N ALA A 160 -1.60 -3.78 -11.45
CA ALA A 160 -1.39 -3.97 -12.88
C ALA A 160 -1.97 -5.31 -13.38
N GLN A 161 -1.71 -6.37 -12.64
CA GLN A 161 -2.18 -7.72 -12.99
C GLN A 161 -3.72 -7.84 -12.89
N ALA A 162 -4.32 -7.30 -11.81
CA ALA A 162 -5.77 -7.29 -11.65
C ALA A 162 -6.46 -6.53 -12.79
N LEU A 163 -5.93 -5.35 -13.14
CA LEU A 163 -6.47 -4.55 -14.25
C LEU A 163 -6.42 -5.34 -15.58
N SER A 164 -5.33 -6.02 -15.85
CA SER A 164 -5.18 -6.87 -17.05
C SER A 164 -6.15 -8.04 -17.07
N ALA A 165 -6.51 -8.57 -15.90
CA ALA A 165 -7.50 -9.65 -15.73
C ALA A 165 -8.96 -9.14 -15.72
N GLY A 166 -9.19 -7.83 -15.84
CA GLY A 166 -10.51 -7.20 -15.73
C GLY A 166 -11.03 -7.05 -14.30
N GLY A 167 -10.18 -7.32 -13.30
CA GLY A 167 -10.42 -7.08 -11.88
C GLY A 167 -9.79 -5.75 -11.42
N ARG A 168 -9.75 -5.55 -10.10
CA ARG A 168 -9.12 -4.35 -9.52
C ARG A 168 -8.58 -4.58 -8.13
N VAL A 169 -7.46 -3.92 -7.82
CA VAL A 169 -7.00 -3.67 -6.46
C VAL A 169 -7.27 -2.20 -6.13
N HIS A 170 -7.94 -1.96 -5.04
CA HIS A 170 -8.22 -0.63 -4.52
C HIS A 170 -7.47 -0.44 -3.22
N VAL A 171 -6.81 0.70 -3.07
CA VAL A 171 -6.11 1.06 -1.84
C VAL A 171 -6.64 2.41 -1.38
N LEU A 172 -7.11 2.47 -0.14
CA LEU A 172 -7.53 3.69 0.52
C LEU A 172 -6.38 4.19 1.42
N LEU A 173 -6.40 5.48 1.70
CA LEU A 173 -5.53 6.05 2.71
C LEU A 173 -6.11 5.85 4.10
N GLY A 174 -5.30 5.33 5.01
CA GLY A 174 -5.51 5.38 6.44
C GLY A 174 -4.75 6.55 7.09
N ASN A 175 -4.85 6.68 8.40
CA ASN A 175 -4.15 7.74 9.12
C ASN A 175 -2.63 7.55 9.10
N HIS A 176 -2.13 6.32 8.99
CA HIS A 176 -0.69 6.05 8.90
C HIS A 176 -0.10 6.46 7.54
N GLU A 177 -0.81 6.29 6.42
CA GLU A 177 -0.38 6.82 5.13
C GLU A 177 -0.32 8.35 5.14
N ILE A 178 -1.31 9.02 5.76
CA ILE A 178 -1.33 10.48 5.89
C ILE A 178 -0.18 10.95 6.78
N GLY A 179 0.08 10.25 7.89
CA GLY A 179 1.23 10.49 8.76
C GLY A 179 2.55 10.38 8.02
N ALA A 180 2.74 9.31 7.27
CA ALA A 180 3.93 9.07 6.46
C ALA A 180 4.18 10.18 5.42
N LEU A 181 3.14 10.63 4.71
CA LEU A 181 3.24 11.75 3.76
C LEU A 181 3.64 13.07 4.42
N ARG A 182 3.29 13.27 5.69
CA ARG A 182 3.65 14.43 6.50
C ARG A 182 4.99 14.30 7.19
N GLY A 183 5.64 13.12 7.11
CA GLY A 183 6.90 12.83 7.78
C GLY A 183 6.76 12.56 9.28
N ASP A 184 5.62 12.02 9.70
CA ASP A 184 5.39 11.58 11.08
C ASP A 184 6.08 10.24 11.32
N GLU A 185 7.19 10.25 12.04
CA GLU A 185 8.02 9.07 12.31
C GLU A 185 7.68 8.36 13.64
N ARG A 186 6.64 8.80 14.36
CA ARG A 186 6.32 8.28 15.72
C ARG A 186 6.09 6.77 15.76
N TYR A 187 5.60 6.20 14.67
CA TYR A 187 5.25 4.78 14.56
C TYR A 187 6.16 4.02 13.59
N LEU A 188 7.19 4.71 13.08
CA LEU A 188 8.14 4.11 12.15
C LEU A 188 8.94 3.01 12.82
N HIS A 189 9.05 1.83 12.20
CA HIS A 189 9.85 0.73 12.74
C HIS A 189 11.33 1.14 12.88
N PRO A 190 12.02 0.75 13.96
CA PRO A 190 13.42 1.18 14.21
C PRO A 190 14.38 0.88 13.04
N ASN A 191 14.18 -0.22 12.31
CA ASN A 191 14.98 -0.55 11.13
C ASN A 191 14.88 0.55 10.05
N TYR A 192 13.69 1.09 9.81
CA TYR A 192 13.51 2.18 8.85
C TYR A 192 14.21 3.46 9.30
N VAL A 193 14.10 3.80 10.59
CA VAL A 193 14.80 4.97 11.14
C VAL A 193 16.31 4.84 10.90
N PHE A 194 16.88 3.66 11.21
CA PHE A 194 18.30 3.38 10.99
C PHE A 194 18.68 3.44 9.51
N LEU A 195 17.93 2.75 8.65
CA LEU A 195 18.23 2.66 7.22
C LEU A 195 18.07 4.01 6.51
N GLN A 196 17.00 4.74 6.79
CA GLN A 196 16.74 6.03 6.15
C GLN A 196 17.78 7.08 6.54
N LYS A 197 18.03 7.26 7.82
CA LYS A 197 18.95 8.30 8.32
C LYS A 197 20.41 7.86 8.27
N GLY A 198 20.69 6.63 8.68
CA GLY A 198 22.07 6.14 8.83
C GLY A 198 22.68 5.61 7.52
N VAL A 199 21.90 5.00 6.65
CA VAL A 199 22.38 4.37 5.42
C VAL A 199 22.05 5.19 4.18
N LEU A 200 20.77 5.57 4.01
CA LEU A 200 20.31 6.28 2.81
C LEU A 200 20.59 7.79 2.88
N GLY A 201 20.80 8.35 4.08
CA GLY A 201 21.04 9.77 4.28
C GLY A 201 19.83 10.63 3.91
N THR A 202 18.63 10.17 4.24
CA THR A 202 17.35 10.81 3.91
C THR A 202 16.34 10.60 5.04
N ASP A 203 15.13 11.09 4.88
CA ASP A 203 14.04 10.92 5.83
C ASP A 203 12.77 10.41 5.12
N GLN A 204 11.78 10.04 5.91
CA GLN A 204 10.51 9.53 5.43
C GLN A 204 9.79 10.54 4.52
N LYS A 205 9.79 11.83 4.88
CA LYS A 205 9.15 12.90 4.12
C LYS A 205 9.73 13.01 2.70
N ALA A 206 11.05 12.86 2.57
CA ALA A 206 11.73 12.89 1.27
C ALA A 206 11.46 11.61 0.45
N LEU A 207 11.44 10.43 1.10
CA LEU A 207 11.16 9.16 0.44
C LEU A 207 9.71 9.05 -0.06
N TYR A 208 8.77 9.74 0.58
CA TYR A 208 7.35 9.80 0.18
C TYR A 208 6.94 11.15 -0.40
N GLY A 209 7.91 11.92 -0.86
CA GLY A 209 7.70 13.21 -1.50
C GLY A 209 6.96 13.10 -2.85
N PRO A 210 6.42 14.24 -3.38
CA PRO A 210 5.59 14.24 -4.59
C PRO A 210 6.35 13.84 -5.88
N ALA A 211 7.67 13.78 -5.83
CA ALA A 211 8.49 13.33 -6.96
C ALA A 211 8.87 11.84 -6.86
N THR A 212 8.47 11.11 -5.81
CA THR A 212 8.78 9.69 -5.65
C THR A 212 7.63 8.82 -6.13
N GLU A 213 7.91 7.59 -6.58
CA GLU A 213 6.88 6.66 -7.04
C GLU A 213 5.86 6.38 -5.93
N MET A 214 6.34 6.09 -4.72
CA MET A 214 5.49 5.81 -3.57
C MET A 214 4.67 7.05 -3.16
N GLY A 215 5.29 8.22 -3.12
CA GLY A 215 4.62 9.47 -2.77
C GLY A 215 3.56 9.90 -3.79
N ARG A 216 3.83 9.73 -5.09
CA ARG A 216 2.87 9.97 -6.17
C ARG A 216 1.69 9.00 -6.09
N TRP A 217 2.00 7.72 -5.88
CA TRP A 217 0.99 6.68 -5.75
C TRP A 217 0.07 6.96 -4.56
N LEU A 218 0.60 7.24 -3.38
CA LEU A 218 -0.20 7.58 -2.20
C LEU A 218 -1.14 8.77 -2.46
N ARG A 219 -0.63 9.85 -3.05
CA ARG A 219 -1.45 11.06 -3.35
C ARG A 219 -2.56 10.82 -4.36
N SER A 220 -2.48 9.73 -5.13
CA SER A 220 -3.55 9.35 -6.06
C SER A 220 -4.66 8.52 -5.39
N ARG A 221 -4.47 8.05 -4.15
CA ARG A 221 -5.42 7.17 -3.47
C ARG A 221 -6.62 7.93 -2.88
N PRO A 222 -7.79 7.31 -2.84
CA PRO A 222 -8.97 7.88 -2.20
C PRO A 222 -8.95 7.62 -0.69
N VAL A 223 -9.73 8.40 0.07
CA VAL A 223 -10.09 8.11 1.47
C VAL A 223 -11.49 7.49 1.58
N LEU A 224 -12.32 7.66 0.55
CA LEU A 224 -13.65 7.04 0.43
C LEU A 224 -13.74 6.30 -0.91
N LEU A 225 -14.29 5.08 -0.86
CA LEU A 225 -14.51 4.25 -2.04
C LEU A 225 -15.90 3.64 -1.97
N ARG A 226 -16.71 3.79 -3.02
CA ARG A 226 -17.98 3.09 -3.18
C ARG A 226 -17.84 2.00 -4.24
N ILE A 227 -18.29 0.80 -3.90
CA ILE A 227 -18.39 -0.32 -4.85
C ILE A 227 -19.84 -0.85 -4.74
N GLY A 228 -20.65 -0.55 -5.71
CA GLY A 228 -22.08 -0.85 -5.65
C GLY A 228 -22.75 -0.22 -4.42
N SER A 229 -23.28 -1.03 -3.52
CA SER A 229 -23.92 -0.59 -2.26
C SER A 229 -22.96 -0.51 -1.07
N PHE A 230 -21.67 -0.86 -1.24
CA PHE A 230 -20.69 -0.83 -0.14
C PHE A 230 -19.88 0.47 -0.18
N LEU A 231 -19.77 1.13 0.97
CA LEU A 231 -18.89 2.27 1.21
C LEU A 231 -17.72 1.81 2.08
N PHE A 232 -16.50 2.04 1.60
CA PHE A 232 -15.26 1.75 2.30
C PHE A 232 -14.60 3.04 2.75
N ALA A 233 -14.17 3.09 4.00
CA ALA A 233 -13.40 4.16 4.60
C ALA A 233 -12.58 3.60 5.75
N HIS A 234 -11.32 4.03 5.90
CA HIS A 234 -10.54 3.74 7.09
C HIS A 234 -11.06 4.58 8.26
N GLY A 235 -11.28 4.01 9.41
CA GLY A 235 -11.80 4.74 10.59
C GLY A 235 -13.27 5.16 10.54
N GLY A 236 -13.94 5.02 9.40
CA GLY A 236 -15.36 5.35 9.21
C GLY A 236 -15.68 6.85 9.12
N PRO A 237 -16.65 7.26 8.31
CA PRO A 237 -17.13 8.63 8.27
C PRO A 237 -18.07 8.90 9.47
N SER A 238 -18.02 10.11 10.03
CA SER A 238 -19.05 10.54 10.98
C SER A 238 -20.42 10.69 10.27
N PRO A 239 -21.56 10.57 10.96
CA PRO A 239 -22.87 10.80 10.35
C PRO A 239 -23.01 12.16 9.64
N ALA A 240 -22.31 13.19 10.16
CA ALA A 240 -22.31 14.53 9.56
C ALA A 240 -21.44 14.63 8.28
N MET A 241 -20.62 13.62 8.01
CA MET A 241 -19.70 13.57 6.86
C MET A 241 -20.12 12.51 5.84
N LEU A 242 -21.25 11.82 6.04
CA LEU A 242 -21.73 10.87 5.04
C LEU A 242 -22.11 11.65 3.78
N PRO A 243 -21.32 11.53 2.71
CA PRO A 243 -21.60 12.22 1.48
C PRO A 243 -22.90 11.69 0.87
N GLU A 244 -23.73 12.57 0.35
CA GLU A 244 -24.76 12.17 -0.57
C GLU A 244 -24.15 11.47 -1.79
N GLU A 245 -24.91 10.63 -2.49
CA GLU A 245 -24.38 9.72 -3.52
C GLU A 245 -23.50 10.37 -4.60
N ARG A 246 -23.58 11.69 -4.78
CA ARG A 246 -22.86 12.43 -5.81
C ARG A 246 -21.53 13.04 -5.36
N GLU A 247 -21.16 12.89 -4.10
CA GLU A 247 -20.08 13.69 -3.50
C GLU A 247 -18.77 12.91 -3.22
N ILE A 248 -18.72 11.57 -3.40
CA ILE A 248 -17.52 10.78 -3.07
C ILE A 248 -16.30 11.26 -3.86
N ALA A 249 -16.44 11.48 -5.16
CA ALA A 249 -15.35 11.98 -5.97
C ALA A 249 -14.91 13.39 -5.53
N ALA A 250 -15.88 14.29 -5.31
CA ALA A 250 -15.61 15.65 -4.86
C ALA A 250 -14.94 15.67 -3.47
N PHE A 251 -15.37 14.79 -2.57
CA PHE A 251 -14.74 14.62 -1.25
C PHE A 251 -13.28 14.18 -1.37
N ASN A 252 -13.00 13.15 -2.17
CA ASN A 252 -11.64 12.69 -2.42
C ASN A 252 -10.79 13.78 -3.09
N ASP A 253 -11.35 14.57 -4.01
CA ASP A 253 -10.65 15.69 -4.65
C ASP A 253 -10.33 16.81 -3.65
N ALA A 254 -11.26 17.14 -2.77
CA ALA A 254 -11.02 18.11 -1.71
C ALA A 254 -9.94 17.62 -0.74
N PHE A 255 -9.97 16.33 -0.37
CA PHE A 255 -8.96 15.73 0.48
C PHE A 255 -7.56 15.79 -0.16
N ARG A 256 -7.42 15.43 -1.44
CA ARG A 256 -6.14 15.51 -2.17
C ARG A 256 -5.54 16.91 -2.20
N LYS A 257 -6.35 17.97 -2.23
CA LYS A 257 -5.86 19.35 -2.20
C LYS A 257 -5.24 19.76 -0.87
N VAL A 258 -5.63 19.09 0.22
CA VAL A 258 -5.17 19.43 1.57
C VAL A 258 -4.17 18.45 2.16
N ILE A 259 -3.91 17.33 1.48
CA ILE A 259 -3.06 16.24 2.01
C ILE A 259 -1.63 16.72 2.31
N ASP A 260 -1.12 17.64 1.52
CA ASP A 260 0.22 18.23 1.66
C ASP A 260 0.25 19.55 2.46
N LEU A 261 -0.92 20.06 2.87
CA LEU A 261 -0.95 21.23 3.72
C LEU A 261 -0.48 20.86 5.12
N GLU A 262 0.48 21.60 5.65
CA GLU A 262 0.92 21.46 7.04
C GLU A 262 -0.30 21.66 7.94
N GLY A 263 -0.65 20.59 8.66
CA GLY A 263 -1.89 20.53 9.38
C GLY A 263 -1.95 21.58 10.48
N SER A 264 -3.03 22.34 10.51
CA SER A 264 -3.61 22.74 11.78
C SER A 264 -3.78 21.48 12.65
N GLN A 265 -3.07 21.46 13.78
CA GLN A 265 -3.26 20.49 14.86
C GLN A 265 -4.70 20.52 15.36
#